data_1a89e51bf81cc017ab799fff86aaf999
#
_entry.id   1a89e51bf81cc017ab799fff86aaf999
#
_cell.length_a   1.000
_cell.length_b   1.000
_cell.length_c   1.000
_cell.angle_alpha   90.00
_cell.angle_beta   90.00
_cell.angle_gamma   90.00
#
_symmetry.space_group_name_H-M   'P 1'
#
loop_
_entity.id
_entity.type
_entity.pdbx_description
1 polymer ?
#
loop_
_entity_poly.entity_id
_entity_poly.type
_entity_poly.pdbx_seq_one_letter_code
_entity_poly.pdbx_strand_id
1 'polypeptide(L)'
;GIPVKRDNIVRPLLWANREEITNYAQKYHLPYRDDASNETDAYLRNRIRHHLIPMLDSLDPNADKKLSTSFQNLKEDAMAMTAMADKLRNNIGSNYSIDLQTLPPESTATWLYHALRPFGFNRTQCEDLLKASEAGKKIESPRYEAILRKNAVDVILKDGAKNETIIITHVGEFNNGSVFIEVVSKDYNGVMNLGSEH
;
A
#
# COMPACT_ATOMS: atom_id res chain seq x y z
N GLY A 1 5.56 -5.52 5.05
CA GLY A 1 6.71 -5.93 4.22
C GLY A 1 6.95 -4.94 3.09
N ILE A 2 8.07 -5.11 2.39
CA ILE A 2 8.38 -4.28 1.22
C ILE A 2 7.57 -4.82 0.03
N PRO A 3 6.72 -4.02 -0.64
CA PRO A 3 5.95 -4.49 -1.79
C PRO A 3 6.84 -4.69 -3.02
N VAL A 4 6.46 -5.64 -3.90
CA VAL A 4 7.14 -5.88 -5.19
C VAL A 4 7.09 -4.65 -6.09
N LYS A 5 5.96 -3.96 -6.07
CA LYS A 5 5.75 -2.69 -6.79
C LYS A 5 5.15 -1.66 -5.83
N ARG A 6 5.68 -0.44 -5.87
CA ARG A 6 5.12 0.72 -5.19
C ARG A 6 5.31 1.93 -6.09
N ASP A 7 4.21 2.50 -6.54
CA ASP A 7 4.21 3.59 -7.52
C ASP A 7 5.02 3.18 -8.77
N ASN A 8 6.02 3.94 -9.15
CA ASN A 8 6.90 3.65 -10.27
C ASN A 8 8.13 2.78 -9.92
N ILE A 9 8.22 2.32 -8.67
CA ILE A 9 9.36 1.51 -8.21
C ILE A 9 8.97 0.02 -8.26
N VAL A 10 9.71 -0.77 -9.04
CA VAL A 10 9.60 -2.23 -9.09
C VAL A 10 10.82 -2.86 -8.46
N ARG A 11 10.63 -3.94 -7.70
CA ARG A 11 11.68 -4.69 -6.99
C ARG A 11 11.70 -6.14 -7.46
N PRO A 12 12.34 -6.43 -8.59
CA PRO A 12 12.28 -7.76 -9.23
C PRO A 12 13.02 -8.85 -8.45
N LEU A 13 13.95 -8.50 -7.55
CA LEU A 13 14.76 -9.46 -6.80
C LEU A 13 14.23 -9.79 -5.39
N LEU A 14 12.99 -9.40 -5.04
CA LEU A 14 12.43 -9.72 -3.72
C LEU A 14 12.18 -11.21 -3.46
N TRP A 15 12.18 -12.03 -4.50
CA TRP A 15 12.05 -13.49 -4.39
C TRP A 15 13.37 -14.18 -4.04
N ALA A 16 14.51 -13.55 -4.33
CA ALA A 16 15.84 -14.12 -4.12
C ALA A 16 16.40 -13.74 -2.74
N ASN A 17 17.04 -14.71 -2.09
CA ASN A 17 17.80 -14.44 -0.88
C ASN A 17 19.20 -13.88 -1.18
N ARG A 18 19.89 -13.38 -0.16
CA ARG A 18 21.22 -12.75 -0.34
C ARG A 18 22.25 -13.73 -0.89
N GLU A 19 22.22 -14.98 -0.45
CA GLU A 19 23.16 -16.01 -0.89
C GLU A 19 22.99 -16.34 -2.37
N GLU A 20 21.73 -16.50 -2.83
CA GLU A 20 21.40 -16.72 -4.24
C GLU A 20 21.91 -15.59 -5.12
N ILE A 21 21.73 -14.34 -4.69
CA ILE A 21 22.20 -13.15 -5.41
C ILE A 21 23.71 -13.11 -5.47
N THR A 22 24.39 -13.40 -4.35
CA THR A 22 25.86 -13.41 -4.28
C THR A 22 26.43 -14.52 -5.16
N ASN A 23 25.89 -15.74 -5.09
CA ASN A 23 26.31 -16.87 -5.92
C ASN A 23 26.11 -16.59 -7.41
N TYR A 24 24.99 -15.93 -7.77
CA TYR A 24 24.75 -15.51 -9.14
C TYR A 24 25.80 -14.49 -9.61
N ALA A 25 26.08 -13.46 -8.83
CA ALA A 25 27.05 -12.43 -9.16
C ALA A 25 28.46 -13.03 -9.33
N GLN A 26 28.86 -13.97 -8.46
CA GLN A 26 30.16 -14.67 -8.56
C GLN A 26 30.22 -15.56 -9.80
N LYS A 27 29.18 -16.34 -10.06
CA LYS A 27 29.12 -17.25 -11.22
C LYS A 27 29.26 -16.50 -12.56
N TYR A 28 28.69 -15.32 -12.64
CA TYR A 28 28.71 -14.52 -13.88
C TYR A 28 29.73 -13.37 -13.85
N HIS A 29 30.62 -13.35 -12.84
CA HIS A 29 31.68 -12.35 -12.68
C HIS A 29 31.16 -10.90 -12.73
N LEU A 30 29.96 -10.67 -12.14
CA LEU A 30 29.37 -9.34 -12.12
C LEU A 30 30.09 -8.46 -11.09
N PRO A 31 30.49 -7.24 -11.45
CA PRO A 31 31.09 -6.33 -10.49
C PRO A 31 30.03 -5.83 -9.50
N TYR A 32 30.29 -5.96 -8.22
CA TYR A 32 29.46 -5.37 -7.16
C TYR A 32 30.33 -4.78 -6.06
N ARG A 33 29.76 -3.89 -5.29
CA ARG A 33 30.41 -3.31 -4.10
C ARG A 33 29.56 -3.63 -2.89
N ASP A 34 30.21 -4.07 -1.84
CA ASP A 34 29.57 -4.15 -0.53
C ASP A 34 29.53 -2.76 0.10
N ASP A 35 28.37 -2.39 0.59
CA ASP A 35 28.15 -1.13 1.32
C ASP A 35 28.54 -1.35 2.77
N ALA A 36 29.59 -0.69 3.24
CA ALA A 36 30.10 -0.79 4.60
C ALA A 36 29.02 -0.46 5.67
N SER A 37 27.98 0.31 5.31
CA SER A 37 26.87 0.56 6.22
C SER A 37 26.04 -0.68 6.55
N ASN A 38 26.13 -1.75 5.73
CA ASN A 38 25.47 -3.03 6.00
C ASN A 38 26.08 -3.81 7.17
N GLU A 39 27.34 -3.55 7.49
CA GLU A 39 28.07 -4.22 8.58
C GLU A 39 27.84 -3.57 9.94
N THR A 40 27.21 -2.40 9.97
CA THR A 40 27.00 -1.65 11.21
C THR A 40 25.62 -1.90 11.81
N ASP A 41 25.53 -1.92 13.13
CA ASP A 41 24.26 -2.01 13.89
C ASP A 41 23.57 -0.66 14.10
N ALA A 42 23.98 0.38 13.39
CA ALA A 42 23.39 1.71 13.47
C ALA A 42 21.90 1.74 13.13
N TYR A 43 21.47 0.86 12.25
CA TYR A 43 20.08 0.78 11.81
C TYR A 43 19.37 -0.44 12.40
N LEU A 44 18.11 -0.27 12.81
CA LEU A 44 17.28 -1.36 13.36
C LEU A 44 17.22 -2.59 12.43
N ARG A 45 17.12 -2.37 11.12
CA ARG A 45 17.12 -3.46 10.12
C ARG A 45 18.39 -4.32 10.17
N ASN A 46 19.55 -3.72 10.40
CA ASN A 46 20.82 -4.44 10.49
C ASN A 46 20.88 -5.22 11.81
N ARG A 47 20.44 -4.60 12.92
CA ARG A 47 20.36 -5.30 14.23
C ARG A 47 19.45 -6.53 14.16
N ILE A 48 18.31 -6.42 13.48
CA ILE A 48 17.42 -7.57 13.28
C ILE A 48 18.13 -8.66 12.47
N ARG A 49 18.82 -8.29 11.39
CA ARG A 49 19.54 -9.25 10.53
C ARG A 49 20.73 -9.90 11.23
N HIS A 50 21.49 -9.13 12.01
CA HIS A 50 22.71 -9.62 12.63
C HIS A 50 22.47 -10.39 13.92
N HIS A 51 21.39 -10.08 14.66
CA HIS A 51 21.15 -10.65 15.98
C HIS A 51 19.85 -11.43 16.09
N LEU A 52 18.72 -10.86 15.65
CA LEU A 52 17.42 -11.51 15.87
C LEU A 52 17.22 -12.72 14.93
N ILE A 53 17.51 -12.58 13.65
CA ILE A 53 17.33 -13.69 12.70
C ILE A 53 18.23 -14.88 13.07
N PRO A 54 19.55 -14.74 13.30
CA PRO A 54 20.38 -15.86 13.74
C PRO A 54 19.92 -16.49 15.06
N MET A 55 19.41 -15.69 15.99
CA MET A 55 18.83 -16.21 17.23
C MET A 55 17.61 -17.08 16.98
N LEU A 56 16.70 -16.63 16.11
CA LEU A 56 15.53 -17.43 15.72
C LEU A 56 15.92 -18.74 15.05
N ASP A 57 16.89 -18.70 14.14
CA ASP A 57 17.41 -19.88 13.45
C ASP A 57 18.08 -20.88 14.42
N SER A 58 18.72 -20.38 15.47
CA SER A 58 19.29 -21.24 16.53
C SER A 58 18.23 -21.94 17.38
N LEU A 59 17.06 -21.34 17.54
CA LEU A 59 15.93 -21.91 18.28
C LEU A 59 15.12 -22.90 17.44
N ASP A 60 14.95 -22.61 16.16
CA ASP A 60 14.25 -23.46 15.20
C ASP A 60 14.83 -23.28 13.79
N PRO A 61 15.52 -24.27 13.24
CA PRO A 61 16.08 -24.21 11.89
C PRO A 61 15.05 -23.95 10.77
N ASN A 62 13.76 -24.06 11.07
CA ASN A 62 12.68 -23.75 10.14
C ASN A 62 11.98 -22.41 10.47
N ALA A 63 12.53 -21.58 11.36
CA ALA A 63 11.91 -20.33 11.81
C ALA A 63 11.60 -19.41 10.62
N ASP A 64 12.55 -19.20 9.71
CA ASP A 64 12.38 -18.35 8.53
C ASP A 64 11.21 -18.83 7.65
N LYS A 65 11.17 -20.14 7.36
CA LYS A 65 10.08 -20.74 6.57
C LYS A 65 8.71 -20.60 7.24
N LYS A 66 8.63 -20.82 8.56
CA LYS A 66 7.39 -20.67 9.34
C LYS A 66 6.92 -19.23 9.37
N LEU A 67 7.84 -18.29 9.58
CA LEU A 67 7.55 -16.86 9.55
C LEU A 67 7.09 -16.41 8.15
N SER A 68 7.79 -16.83 7.11
CA SER A 68 7.41 -16.51 5.73
C SER A 68 6.01 -17.03 5.40
N THR A 69 5.68 -18.26 5.79
CA THR A 69 4.34 -18.82 5.61
C THR A 69 3.29 -18.02 6.38
N SER A 70 3.57 -17.66 7.64
CA SER A 70 2.64 -16.86 8.44
C SER A 70 2.40 -15.48 7.84
N PHE A 71 3.43 -14.82 7.35
CA PHE A 71 3.30 -13.53 6.66
C PHE A 71 2.55 -13.65 5.34
N GLN A 72 2.74 -14.74 4.61
CA GLN A 72 1.98 -14.99 3.37
C GLN A 72 0.50 -15.18 3.67
N ASN A 73 0.14 -15.99 4.67
CA ASN A 73 -1.26 -16.18 5.08
C ASN A 73 -1.90 -14.85 5.50
N LEU A 74 -1.21 -14.06 6.35
CA LEU A 74 -1.70 -12.74 6.76
C LEU A 74 -1.90 -11.79 5.58
N LYS A 75 -1.04 -11.87 4.57
CA LYS A 75 -1.18 -11.08 3.34
C LYS A 75 -2.40 -11.51 2.55
N GLU A 76 -2.62 -12.80 2.39
CA GLU A 76 -3.79 -13.35 1.67
C GLU A 76 -5.09 -12.98 2.38
N ASP A 77 -5.13 -13.12 3.71
CA ASP A 77 -6.29 -12.70 4.53
C ASP A 77 -6.57 -11.20 4.36
N ALA A 78 -5.54 -10.36 4.39
CA ALA A 78 -5.69 -8.92 4.18
C ALA A 78 -6.19 -8.58 2.77
N MET A 79 -5.74 -9.31 1.75
CA MET A 79 -6.21 -9.14 0.36
C MET A 79 -7.68 -9.56 0.23
N ALA A 80 -8.06 -10.71 0.79
CA ALA A 80 -9.44 -11.18 0.79
C ALA A 80 -10.36 -10.18 1.51
N MET A 81 -9.95 -9.69 2.68
CA MET A 81 -10.70 -8.70 3.42
C MET A 81 -10.86 -7.38 2.65
N THR A 82 -9.81 -6.93 1.96
CA THR A 82 -9.89 -5.74 1.11
C THR A 82 -10.89 -5.94 -0.04
N ALA A 83 -10.82 -7.07 -0.74
CA ALA A 83 -11.75 -7.38 -1.83
C ALA A 83 -13.22 -7.51 -1.35
N MET A 84 -13.45 -7.99 -0.15
CA MET A 84 -14.78 -8.01 0.46
C MET A 84 -15.24 -6.59 0.84
N ALA A 85 -14.36 -5.78 1.42
CA ALA A 85 -14.66 -4.41 1.79
C ALA A 85 -14.97 -3.53 0.57
N ASP A 86 -14.39 -3.82 -0.60
CA ASP A 86 -14.70 -3.13 -1.85
C ASP A 86 -16.18 -3.27 -2.25
N LYS A 87 -16.79 -4.41 -1.93
CA LYS A 87 -18.21 -4.66 -2.20
C LYS A 87 -19.16 -3.88 -1.28
N LEU A 88 -18.65 -3.36 -0.16
CA LEU A 88 -19.44 -2.57 0.78
C LEU A 88 -19.60 -1.11 0.33
N ARG A 89 -18.82 -0.69 -0.65
CA ARG A 89 -18.86 0.67 -1.18
C ARG A 89 -19.92 0.79 -2.27
N ASN A 90 -20.97 1.53 -1.96
CA ASN A 90 -21.99 1.89 -2.95
C ASN A 90 -21.57 3.16 -3.68
N ASN A 91 -21.44 3.09 -4.99
CA ASN A 91 -21.08 4.24 -5.83
C ASN A 91 -22.29 5.20 -5.96
N ILE A 92 -22.08 6.48 -5.66
CA ILE A 92 -23.08 7.53 -5.82
C ILE A 92 -22.43 8.64 -6.66
N GLY A 93 -22.50 8.51 -7.97
CA GLY A 93 -21.78 9.40 -8.89
C GLY A 93 -20.25 9.28 -8.70
N SER A 94 -19.60 10.39 -8.36
CA SER A 94 -18.15 10.43 -8.02
C SER A 94 -17.87 10.20 -6.52
N ASN A 95 -18.88 9.92 -5.72
CA ASN A 95 -18.77 9.68 -4.29
C ASN A 95 -19.10 8.23 -3.95
N TYR A 96 -18.83 7.84 -2.70
CA TYR A 96 -19.14 6.51 -2.18
C TYR A 96 -19.94 6.64 -0.89
N SER A 97 -20.79 5.66 -0.60
CA SER A 97 -21.46 5.54 0.68
C SER A 97 -21.34 4.12 1.21
N ILE A 98 -21.09 4.00 2.50
CA ILE A 98 -20.95 2.72 3.20
C ILE A 98 -22.07 2.68 4.24
N ASP A 99 -22.99 1.73 4.08
CA ASP A 99 -24.06 1.49 5.04
C ASP A 99 -23.50 0.74 6.26
N LEU A 100 -23.50 1.42 7.41
CA LEU A 100 -22.98 0.84 8.67
C LEU A 100 -23.85 -0.31 9.20
N GLN A 101 -25.11 -0.39 8.80
CA GLN A 101 -26.02 -1.47 9.22
C GLN A 101 -25.71 -2.80 8.53
N THR A 102 -24.99 -2.76 7.38
CA THR A 102 -24.55 -3.97 6.68
C THR A 102 -23.27 -4.55 7.26
N LEU A 103 -22.59 -3.82 8.14
CA LEU A 103 -21.33 -4.25 8.74
C LEU A 103 -21.59 -5.09 10.02
N PRO A 104 -20.78 -6.13 10.27
CA PRO A 104 -20.87 -6.90 11.51
C PRO A 104 -20.63 -6.00 12.73
N PRO A 105 -21.54 -5.98 13.71
CA PRO A 105 -21.46 -5.06 14.86
C PRO A 105 -20.16 -5.19 15.67
N GLU A 106 -19.67 -6.42 15.85
CA GLU A 106 -18.45 -6.73 16.61
C GLU A 106 -17.15 -6.30 15.90
N SER A 107 -17.21 -5.99 14.62
CA SER A 107 -16.04 -5.65 13.80
C SER A 107 -16.25 -4.45 12.88
N THR A 108 -17.26 -3.63 13.15
CA THR A 108 -17.63 -2.44 12.34
C THR A 108 -16.43 -1.54 12.04
N ALA A 109 -15.59 -1.24 13.04
CA ALA A 109 -14.42 -0.41 12.86
C ALA A 109 -13.38 -1.01 11.90
N THR A 110 -13.21 -2.32 11.94
CA THR A 110 -12.30 -3.05 11.05
C THR A 110 -12.80 -3.02 9.61
N TRP A 111 -14.08 -3.31 9.39
CA TRP A 111 -14.69 -3.26 8.06
C TRP A 111 -14.69 -1.85 7.49
N LEU A 112 -15.06 -0.85 8.29
CA LEU A 112 -15.01 0.55 7.87
C LEU A 112 -13.59 0.96 7.49
N TYR A 113 -12.58 0.58 8.27
CA TYR A 113 -11.18 0.84 7.93
C TYR A 113 -10.78 0.22 6.58
N HIS A 114 -11.11 -1.06 6.34
CA HIS A 114 -10.78 -1.70 5.06
C HIS A 114 -11.52 -1.05 3.88
N ALA A 115 -12.76 -0.61 4.07
CA ALA A 115 -13.52 0.10 3.06
C ALA A 115 -12.99 1.52 2.78
N LEU A 116 -12.45 2.23 3.80
CA LEU A 116 -11.96 3.60 3.68
C LEU A 116 -10.45 3.70 3.38
N ARG A 117 -9.69 2.64 3.62
CA ARG A 117 -8.24 2.61 3.39
C ARG A 117 -7.80 3.03 1.98
N PRO A 118 -8.48 2.61 0.89
CA PRO A 118 -8.13 3.05 -0.47
C PRO A 118 -8.24 4.56 -0.68
N PHE A 119 -9.03 5.24 0.14
CA PHE A 119 -9.19 6.71 0.11
C PHE A 119 -8.19 7.45 1.01
N GLY A 120 -7.22 6.71 1.62
CA GLY A 120 -6.15 7.29 2.43
C GLY A 120 -6.51 7.52 3.90
N PHE A 121 -7.59 6.93 4.42
CA PHE A 121 -7.94 6.99 5.84
C PHE A 121 -7.21 5.91 6.64
N ASN A 122 -6.80 6.24 7.86
CA ASN A 122 -6.19 5.29 8.78
C ASN A 122 -7.20 4.71 9.79
N ARG A 123 -6.78 3.68 10.51
CA ARG A 123 -7.65 2.96 11.47
C ARG A 123 -8.13 3.86 12.60
N THR A 124 -7.25 4.67 13.17
CA THR A 124 -7.60 5.59 14.27
C THR A 124 -8.68 6.58 13.85
N GLN A 125 -8.59 7.14 12.64
CA GLN A 125 -9.60 8.03 12.09
C GLN A 125 -10.96 7.33 11.98
N CYS A 126 -11.00 6.07 11.52
CA CYS A 126 -12.25 5.30 11.42
C CYS A 126 -12.86 5.02 12.79
N GLU A 127 -12.05 4.65 13.77
CA GLU A 127 -12.48 4.44 15.15
C GLU A 127 -13.03 5.73 15.78
N ASP A 128 -12.36 6.86 15.56
CA ASP A 128 -12.80 8.16 16.06
C ASP A 128 -14.08 8.66 15.37
N LEU A 129 -14.28 8.30 14.11
CA LEU A 129 -15.52 8.60 13.40
C LEU A 129 -16.69 7.82 14.02
N LEU A 130 -16.51 6.55 14.33
CA LEU A 130 -17.55 5.69 14.93
C LEU A 130 -17.85 6.03 16.40
N LYS A 131 -16.91 6.62 17.14
CA LYS A 131 -17.14 7.08 18.53
C LYS A 131 -18.00 8.33 18.61
N ALA A 132 -18.26 9.01 17.48
CA ALA A 132 -19.06 10.21 17.51
C ALA A 132 -20.52 9.89 17.84
N SER A 133 -21.10 10.63 18.78
CA SER A 133 -22.50 10.50 19.20
C SER A 133 -23.48 11.13 18.22
N GLU A 134 -23.01 12.00 17.33
CA GLU A 134 -23.86 12.77 16.41
C GLU A 134 -23.40 12.61 14.96
N ALA A 135 -24.38 12.59 14.06
CA ALA A 135 -24.13 12.67 12.62
C ALA A 135 -23.50 14.02 12.24
N GLY A 136 -22.72 14.01 11.18
CA GLY A 136 -22.05 15.20 10.67
C GLY A 136 -20.56 15.28 11.04
N LYS A 137 -20.05 14.42 11.92
CA LYS A 137 -18.61 14.34 12.16
C LYS A 137 -17.89 13.98 10.87
N LYS A 138 -16.73 14.62 10.67
CA LYS A 138 -15.91 14.49 9.49
C LYS A 138 -14.50 14.07 9.86
N ILE A 139 -13.90 13.27 9.00
CA ILE A 139 -12.46 12.96 8.98
C ILE A 139 -11.92 13.23 7.58
N GLU A 140 -10.65 13.56 7.48
CA GLU A 140 -10.04 13.98 6.23
C GLU A 140 -8.83 13.12 5.87
N SER A 141 -8.69 12.86 4.58
CA SER A 141 -7.49 12.36 3.94
C SER A 141 -6.96 13.40 2.94
N PRO A 142 -5.81 13.20 2.30
CA PRO A 142 -5.30 14.18 1.34
C PRO A 142 -6.28 14.54 0.21
N ARG A 143 -7.07 13.58 -0.27
CA ARG A 143 -7.98 13.78 -1.42
C ARG A 143 -9.46 13.66 -1.07
N TYR A 144 -9.82 13.05 0.04
CA TYR A 144 -11.20 12.73 0.38
C TYR A 144 -11.58 13.24 1.77
N GLU A 145 -12.87 13.45 1.95
CA GLU A 145 -13.54 13.71 3.22
C GLU A 145 -14.52 12.56 3.48
N ALA A 146 -14.52 11.97 4.67
CA ALA A 146 -15.52 11.00 5.08
C ALA A 146 -16.41 11.61 6.16
N ILE A 147 -17.74 11.54 5.94
CA ILE A 147 -18.74 12.18 6.77
C ILE A 147 -19.66 11.12 7.37
N LEU A 148 -19.74 11.09 8.70
CA LEU A 148 -20.68 10.23 9.41
C LEU A 148 -22.12 10.74 9.21
N ARG A 149 -22.99 9.88 8.70
CA ARG A 149 -24.43 10.05 8.68
C ARG A 149 -25.06 9.17 9.75
N LYS A 150 -26.39 9.22 9.86
CA LYS A 150 -27.12 8.44 10.88
C LYS A 150 -26.79 6.95 10.83
N ASN A 151 -26.75 6.34 9.65
CA ASN A 151 -26.50 4.91 9.45
C ASN A 151 -25.46 4.63 8.36
N ALA A 152 -24.74 5.63 7.90
CA ALA A 152 -23.79 5.50 6.79
C ALA A 152 -22.58 6.40 6.98
N VAL A 153 -21.53 6.10 6.22
CA VAL A 153 -20.38 6.99 6.03
C VAL A 153 -20.30 7.34 4.56
N ASP A 154 -20.42 8.61 4.25
CA ASP A 154 -20.24 9.15 2.91
C ASP A 154 -18.78 9.53 2.70
N VAL A 155 -18.21 9.14 1.57
CA VAL A 155 -16.86 9.49 1.13
C VAL A 155 -16.97 10.41 -0.08
N ILE A 156 -16.46 11.61 0.06
CA ILE A 156 -16.60 12.69 -0.92
C ILE A 156 -15.20 13.12 -1.38
N LEU A 157 -15.03 13.24 -2.69
CA LEU A 157 -13.80 13.81 -3.25
C LEU A 157 -13.77 15.31 -2.93
N LYS A 158 -12.67 15.81 -2.37
CA LYS A 158 -12.49 17.22 -2.04
C LYS A 158 -12.47 18.08 -3.32
N ASP A 159 -13.09 19.25 -3.27
CA ASP A 159 -13.01 20.22 -4.35
C ASP A 159 -11.54 20.60 -4.62
N GLY A 160 -11.12 20.52 -5.88
CA GLY A 160 -9.72 20.73 -6.29
C GLY A 160 -8.87 19.45 -6.38
N ALA A 161 -9.31 18.31 -5.84
CA ALA A 161 -8.67 17.02 -6.03
C ALA A 161 -9.14 16.36 -7.35
N LYS A 162 -9.11 17.11 -8.45
CA LYS A 162 -9.48 16.58 -9.77
C LYS A 162 -8.45 15.52 -10.19
N ASN A 163 -8.93 14.46 -10.84
CA ASN A 163 -8.05 13.58 -11.61
C ASN A 163 -7.44 14.43 -12.74
N GLU A 164 -6.19 14.80 -12.59
CA GLU A 164 -5.50 15.50 -13.65
C GLU A 164 -5.23 14.51 -14.77
N THR A 165 -5.75 14.81 -15.95
CA THR A 165 -5.41 14.08 -17.17
C THR A 165 -4.16 14.72 -17.74
N ILE A 166 -3.07 13.97 -17.79
CA ILE A 166 -1.85 14.40 -18.47
C ILE A 166 -1.93 13.88 -19.90
N ILE A 167 -1.95 14.80 -20.86
CA ILE A 167 -1.89 14.46 -22.27
C ILE A 167 -0.40 14.46 -22.66
N ILE A 168 0.12 13.26 -22.93
CA ILE A 168 1.51 13.07 -23.36
C ILE A 168 1.55 13.12 -24.88
N THR A 169 2.12 14.17 -25.45
CA THR A 169 2.20 14.40 -26.90
C THR A 169 3.58 14.12 -27.49
N HIS A 170 4.57 13.89 -26.66
CA HIS A 170 5.94 13.60 -27.11
C HIS A 170 6.69 12.75 -26.07
N VAL A 171 7.82 12.20 -26.48
CA VAL A 171 8.73 11.46 -25.58
C VAL A 171 9.44 12.46 -24.66
N GLY A 172 9.56 12.14 -23.37
CA GLY A 172 10.25 12.98 -22.41
C GLY A 172 9.87 12.69 -20.98
N GLU A 173 10.36 13.53 -20.08
CA GLU A 173 10.01 13.49 -18.66
C GLU A 173 8.88 14.48 -18.39
N PHE A 174 7.87 14.01 -17.66
CA PHE A 174 6.70 14.80 -17.31
C PHE A 174 6.51 14.80 -15.79
N ASN A 175 6.33 15.97 -15.22
CA ASN A 175 6.14 16.15 -13.80
C ASN A 175 5.06 17.20 -13.54
N ASN A 176 4.02 16.84 -12.79
CA ASN A 176 2.99 17.79 -12.35
C ASN A 176 3.05 18.07 -10.83
N GLY A 177 4.16 17.71 -10.18
CA GLY A 177 4.34 17.83 -8.74
C GLY A 177 3.81 16.66 -7.93
N SER A 178 2.90 15.85 -8.47
CA SER A 178 2.33 14.66 -7.81
C SER A 178 2.79 13.34 -8.44
N VAL A 179 3.12 13.38 -9.73
CA VAL A 179 3.52 12.20 -10.51
C VAL A 179 4.67 12.56 -11.42
N PHE A 180 5.69 11.71 -11.45
CA PHE A 180 6.77 11.76 -12.43
C PHE A 180 6.57 10.63 -13.44
N ILE A 181 6.56 10.95 -14.73
CA ILE A 181 6.40 10.00 -15.83
C ILE A 181 7.54 10.21 -16.82
N GLU A 182 8.26 9.14 -17.09
CA GLU A 182 9.22 9.07 -18.18
C GLU A 182 8.65 8.26 -19.32
N VAL A 183 8.52 8.85 -20.51
CA VAL A 183 8.09 8.17 -21.72
C VAL A 183 9.30 7.90 -22.59
N VAL A 184 9.65 6.63 -22.75
CA VAL A 184 10.84 6.19 -23.48
C VAL A 184 10.57 5.71 -24.90
N SER A 185 9.30 5.58 -25.33
CA SER A 185 8.93 5.15 -26.67
C SER A 185 8.54 6.32 -27.56
N LYS A 186 9.09 6.36 -28.75
CA LYS A 186 8.76 7.39 -29.76
C LYS A 186 7.38 7.21 -30.40
N ASP A 187 6.79 6.03 -30.24
CA ASP A 187 5.54 5.64 -30.92
C ASP A 187 4.31 5.81 -30.01
N TYR A 188 4.49 6.40 -28.83
CA TYR A 188 3.41 6.59 -27.91
C TYR A 188 2.63 7.88 -28.21
N ASN A 189 1.46 7.73 -28.82
CA ASN A 189 0.44 8.77 -28.95
C ASN A 189 -0.79 8.31 -28.16
N GLY A 190 -0.85 8.58 -26.85
CA GLY A 190 -1.95 8.13 -26.01
C GLY A 190 -2.32 9.12 -24.92
N VAL A 191 -3.56 9.04 -24.49
CA VAL A 191 -4.04 9.69 -23.27
C VAL A 191 -3.89 8.68 -22.13
N MET A 192 -3.02 8.99 -21.19
CA MET A 192 -2.90 8.19 -19.98
C MET A 192 -3.78 8.82 -18.90
N ASN A 193 -4.88 8.15 -18.57
CA ASN A 193 -5.64 8.48 -17.37
C ASN A 193 -4.83 7.98 -16.18
N LEU A 194 -4.19 8.89 -15.48
CA LEU A 194 -3.59 8.61 -14.18
C LEU A 194 -4.68 8.60 -13.09
N GLY A 195 -5.74 7.86 -13.36
CA GLY A 195 -6.64 7.41 -12.31
C GLY A 195 -5.82 6.50 -11.41
N SER A 196 -5.86 6.75 -10.11
CA SER A 196 -5.24 5.93 -9.08
C SER A 196 -5.68 4.47 -9.21
N GLU A 197 -4.97 3.70 -10.02
CA GLU A 197 -4.98 2.25 -9.86
C GLU A 197 -4.03 1.92 -8.71
N HIS A 198 -4.61 1.39 -7.67
CA HIS A 198 -4.00 1.03 -6.37
C HIS A 198 -3.20 -0.26 -6.46
#